data_4f3e86041af28b313a8ab94f0354bcb4
#
_entry.id   4f3e86041af28b313a8ab94f0354bcb4
#
_cell.length_a   1.000
_cell.length_b   1.000
_cell.length_c   1.000
_cell.angle_alpha   90.00
_cell.angle_beta   90.00
_cell.angle_gamma   90.00
#
_symmetry.space_group_name_H-M   'P 1'
#
loop_
_entity.id
_entity.type
_entity.pdbx_description
1 polymer ?
#
loop_
_entity_poly.entity_id
_entity_poly.type
_entity_poly.pdbx_seq_one_letter_code
_entity_poly.pdbx_strand_id
1 'polypeptide(L)'
;DKFRQQYPHIEMRFRLLENDAVADGVEQGELDAGLVMDLGTAAPVLARTTLRADPACLLVPRGHPFWEKERVPLSALRGQRVLLPSLRQDLFSPLWDACAREGFAPNVEIGPSFYQAYYLVQEQLCTCLTRYEPGARRELDRVRDVLLEDLPPLCVSMVQRRDHNSAYLDLLRGYLMEVIGGAASLPPRRGRPAKPFYNFPVLSSAAPKAAPQHPAPGTQLPFAGGNNFRELGGYEADEGKHVKWGQIYRGIPTGLLTGAADRKLLDSLGLRLIL
;
A
#
# COMPACT_ATOMS: atom_id res chain seq x y z
N ASP A 1 4.88 13.90 11.32
CA ASP A 1 5.70 14.87 12.07
C ASP A 1 5.10 16.27 12.13
N LYS A 2 4.60 16.86 11.04
CA LYS A 2 4.03 18.22 11.04
C LYS A 2 2.83 18.38 11.98
N PHE A 3 1.92 17.42 12.04
CA PHE A 3 0.77 17.48 12.97
C PHE A 3 1.24 17.52 14.43
N ARG A 4 2.21 16.69 14.81
CA ARG A 4 2.77 16.71 16.17
C ARG A 4 3.51 18.01 16.49
N GLN A 5 4.13 18.66 15.50
CA GLN A 5 4.76 19.98 15.68
C GLN A 5 3.70 21.06 15.91
N GLN A 6 2.58 20.97 15.21
CA GLN A 6 1.47 21.93 15.33
C GLN A 6 0.65 21.74 16.62
N TYR A 7 0.51 20.47 17.07
CA TYR A 7 -0.28 20.08 18.23
C TYR A 7 0.53 19.17 19.17
N PRO A 8 1.57 19.70 19.86
CA PRO A 8 2.51 18.90 20.65
C PRO A 8 1.87 18.25 21.90
N HIS A 9 0.73 18.77 22.35
CA HIS A 9 -0.04 18.24 23.47
C HIS A 9 -0.97 17.08 23.10
N ILE A 10 -1.08 16.72 21.81
CA ILE A 10 -1.89 15.59 21.36
C ILE A 10 -0.99 14.37 21.20
N GLU A 11 -1.21 13.36 22.05
CA GLU A 11 -0.55 12.08 21.87
C GLU A 11 -1.22 11.31 20.72
N MET A 12 -0.44 10.95 19.71
CA MET A 12 -0.91 10.15 18.59
C MET A 12 -0.16 8.82 18.52
N ARG A 13 -0.93 7.74 18.48
CA ARG A 13 -0.43 6.38 18.22
C ARG A 13 -0.91 5.93 16.86
N PHE A 14 0.01 5.51 16.01
CA PHE A 14 -0.29 5.04 14.66
C PHE A 14 -0.15 3.52 14.58
N ARG A 15 -1.12 2.90 13.92
CA ARG A 15 -1.07 1.48 13.55
C ARG A 15 -1.24 1.39 12.02
N LEU A 16 -0.40 0.59 11.37
CA LEU A 16 -0.56 0.27 9.95
C LEU A 16 -1.29 -1.07 9.87
N LEU A 17 -2.49 -1.04 9.34
CA LEU A 17 -3.38 -2.18 9.23
C LEU A 17 -3.95 -2.25 7.81
N GLU A 18 -4.44 -3.43 7.42
CA GLU A 18 -5.21 -3.59 6.19
C GLU A 18 -6.57 -2.88 6.30
N ASN A 19 -7.13 -2.52 5.16
CA ASN A 19 -8.32 -1.68 5.06
C ASN A 19 -9.52 -2.17 5.92
N ASP A 20 -9.77 -3.49 5.89
CA ASP A 20 -10.87 -4.09 6.65
C ASP A 20 -10.59 -4.03 8.15
N ALA A 21 -9.36 -4.35 8.58
CA ALA A 21 -8.96 -4.28 9.98
C ALA A 21 -8.99 -2.85 10.54
N VAL A 22 -8.76 -1.83 9.70
CA VAL A 22 -8.93 -0.42 10.09
C VAL A 22 -10.40 -0.13 10.38
N ALA A 23 -11.30 -0.50 9.46
CA ALA A 23 -12.73 -0.26 9.64
C ALA A 23 -13.28 -1.00 10.86
N ASP A 24 -12.93 -2.29 11.01
CA ASP A 24 -13.31 -3.11 12.17
C ASP A 24 -12.81 -2.52 13.49
N GLY A 25 -11.55 -2.12 13.55
CA GLY A 25 -10.96 -1.52 14.76
C GLY A 25 -11.63 -0.20 15.16
N VAL A 26 -12.08 0.60 14.18
CA VAL A 26 -12.85 1.82 14.46
C VAL A 26 -14.26 1.48 14.94
N GLU A 27 -14.94 0.51 14.32
CA GLU A 27 -16.27 0.07 14.74
C GLU A 27 -16.27 -0.47 16.17
N GLN A 28 -15.25 -1.24 16.52
CA GLN A 28 -15.09 -1.84 17.84
C GLN A 28 -14.58 -0.86 18.90
N GLY A 29 -14.15 0.34 18.49
CA GLY A 29 -13.59 1.37 19.38
C GLY A 29 -12.15 1.09 19.81
N GLU A 30 -11.44 0.17 19.16
CA GLU A 30 -10.01 -0.05 19.36
C GLU A 30 -9.16 1.06 18.73
N LEU A 31 -9.72 1.71 17.71
CA LEU A 31 -9.15 2.87 17.03
C LEU A 31 -10.15 4.03 17.13
N ASP A 32 -9.64 5.21 17.45
CA ASP A 32 -10.45 6.44 17.47
C ASP A 32 -10.87 6.88 16.07
N ALA A 33 -9.98 6.69 15.10
CA ALA A 33 -10.21 6.96 13.68
C ALA A 33 -9.30 6.11 12.81
N GLY A 34 -9.65 5.98 11.53
CA GLY A 34 -8.85 5.27 10.54
C GLY A 34 -8.89 5.93 9.18
N LEU A 35 -7.89 5.61 8.36
CA LEU A 35 -7.88 5.94 6.94
C LEU A 35 -8.19 4.68 6.15
N VAL A 36 -9.21 4.73 5.32
CA VAL A 36 -9.65 3.61 4.47
C VAL A 36 -9.73 4.04 3.02
N MET A 37 -9.60 3.06 2.11
CA MET A 37 -10.00 3.23 0.72
C MET A 37 -11.42 2.68 0.54
N ASP A 38 -12.28 3.46 -0.13
CA ASP A 38 -13.69 3.13 -0.34
C ASP A 38 -14.23 3.70 -1.66
N LEU A 39 -15.44 3.31 -2.05
CA LEU A 39 -16.16 3.84 -3.20
C LEU A 39 -17.27 4.82 -2.80
N GLY A 40 -17.04 5.62 -1.78
CA GLY A 40 -17.98 6.65 -1.34
C GLY A 40 -18.98 6.19 -0.29
N THR A 41 -18.81 5.01 0.26
CA THR A 41 -19.71 4.38 1.24
C THR A 41 -18.97 4.01 2.53
N ALA A 42 -19.73 3.77 3.59
CA ALA A 42 -19.22 3.26 4.87
C ALA A 42 -20.36 2.58 5.63
N ALA A 43 -20.00 1.77 6.62
CA ALA A 43 -20.96 1.18 7.55
C ALA A 43 -21.84 2.26 8.22
N PRO A 44 -23.10 1.96 8.55
CA PRO A 44 -24.01 2.91 9.21
C PRO A 44 -23.47 3.47 10.53
N VAL A 45 -22.70 2.69 11.27
CA VAL A 45 -22.07 3.08 12.55
C VAL A 45 -20.89 4.03 12.38
N LEU A 46 -20.31 4.11 11.17
CA LEU A 46 -19.18 4.97 10.86
C LEU A 46 -19.63 6.31 10.28
N ALA A 47 -19.02 7.38 10.75
CA ALA A 47 -18.99 8.66 10.07
C ALA A 47 -17.79 8.66 9.13
N ARG A 48 -18.01 9.10 7.89
CA ARG A 48 -17.02 9.11 6.82
C ARG A 48 -16.76 10.55 6.36
N THR A 49 -15.51 10.90 6.19
CA THR A 49 -15.06 12.15 5.57
C THR A 49 -14.12 11.82 4.43
N THR A 50 -14.53 12.14 3.19
CA THR A 50 -13.65 12.01 2.03
C THR A 50 -12.52 13.01 2.12
N LEU A 51 -11.30 12.53 2.14
CA LEU A 51 -10.09 13.38 2.11
C LEU A 51 -9.61 13.58 0.68
N ARG A 52 -9.75 12.57 -0.17
CA ARG A 52 -9.38 12.60 -1.57
C ARG A 52 -10.24 11.63 -2.37
N ALA A 53 -10.56 12.00 -3.60
CA ALA A 53 -11.28 11.16 -4.55
C ALA A 53 -10.55 11.22 -5.90
N ASP A 54 -10.14 10.08 -6.40
CA ASP A 54 -9.46 9.94 -7.70
C ASP A 54 -10.23 8.94 -8.56
N PRO A 55 -10.18 9.06 -9.89
CA PRO A 55 -10.79 8.07 -10.77
C PRO A 55 -10.32 6.65 -10.43
N ALA A 56 -11.23 5.68 -10.46
CA ALA A 56 -10.88 4.29 -10.31
C ALA A 56 -10.09 3.80 -11.53
N CYS A 57 -9.08 2.99 -11.32
CA CYS A 57 -8.33 2.37 -12.40
C CYS A 57 -7.96 0.92 -12.07
N LEU A 58 -7.68 0.15 -13.12
CA LEU A 58 -7.06 -1.15 -13.02
C LEU A 58 -5.56 -1.01 -13.21
N LEU A 59 -4.81 -1.52 -12.28
CA LEU A 59 -3.39 -1.77 -12.46
C LEU A 59 -3.25 -3.07 -13.25
N VAL A 60 -2.68 -3.00 -14.45
CA VAL A 60 -2.52 -4.14 -15.36
C VAL A 60 -1.04 -4.41 -15.64
N PRO A 61 -0.63 -5.68 -15.81
CA PRO A 61 0.74 -6.02 -16.14
C PRO A 61 1.04 -5.77 -17.61
N ARG A 62 2.33 -5.69 -17.95
CA ARG A 62 2.80 -5.63 -19.33
C ARG A 62 2.32 -6.86 -20.11
N GLY A 63 1.82 -6.64 -21.34
CA GLY A 63 1.26 -7.70 -22.17
C GLY A 63 -0.20 -8.05 -21.88
N HIS A 64 -0.83 -7.43 -20.87
CA HIS A 64 -2.26 -7.57 -20.63
C HIS A 64 -3.06 -7.00 -21.81
N PRO A 65 -4.24 -7.58 -22.20
CA PRO A 65 -5.07 -7.06 -23.30
C PRO A 65 -5.49 -5.60 -23.17
N PHE A 66 -5.43 -5.05 -21.94
CA PHE A 66 -5.73 -3.64 -21.68
C PHE A 66 -4.49 -2.73 -21.65
N TRP A 67 -3.31 -3.28 -21.85
CA TRP A 67 -2.05 -2.52 -21.74
C TRP A 67 -2.01 -1.26 -22.61
N GLU A 68 -2.52 -1.34 -23.84
CA GLU A 68 -2.53 -0.20 -24.78
C GLU A 68 -3.79 0.68 -24.65
N LYS A 69 -4.70 0.34 -23.74
CA LYS A 69 -5.94 1.09 -23.53
C LYS A 69 -5.73 2.17 -22.47
N GLU A 70 -6.31 3.35 -22.70
CA GLU A 70 -6.33 4.40 -21.67
C GLU A 70 -7.46 4.18 -20.66
N ARG A 71 -8.57 3.59 -21.14
CA ARG A 71 -9.76 3.30 -20.35
C ARG A 71 -10.46 2.04 -20.81
N VAL A 72 -11.17 1.42 -19.91
CA VAL A 72 -12.01 0.24 -20.17
C VAL A 72 -13.34 0.37 -19.44
N PRO A 73 -14.45 -0.16 -20.02
CA PRO A 73 -15.74 -0.20 -19.32
C PRO A 73 -15.70 -1.18 -18.15
N LEU A 74 -16.66 -1.05 -17.24
CA LEU A 74 -16.78 -1.95 -16.09
C LEU A 74 -16.90 -3.43 -16.49
N SER A 75 -17.58 -3.72 -17.61
CA SER A 75 -17.70 -5.07 -18.18
C SER A 75 -16.35 -5.75 -18.48
N ALA A 76 -15.27 -4.97 -18.60
CA ALA A 76 -13.92 -5.51 -18.74
C ALA A 76 -13.45 -6.34 -17.52
N LEU A 77 -14.08 -6.18 -16.34
CA LEU A 77 -13.83 -7.00 -15.18
C LEU A 77 -14.37 -8.43 -15.31
N ARG A 78 -15.26 -8.68 -16.27
CA ARG A 78 -15.87 -10.00 -16.51
C ARG A 78 -14.77 -11.03 -16.82
N GLY A 79 -14.67 -12.06 -16.00
CA GLY A 79 -13.65 -13.10 -16.14
C GLY A 79 -12.22 -12.71 -15.71
N GLN A 80 -12.00 -11.47 -15.29
CA GLN A 80 -10.72 -11.05 -14.74
C GLN A 80 -10.62 -11.38 -13.25
N ARG A 81 -9.43 -11.79 -12.80
CA ARG A 81 -9.11 -11.88 -11.38
C ARG A 81 -8.64 -10.52 -10.91
N VAL A 82 -9.39 -9.89 -10.02
CA VAL A 82 -9.17 -8.52 -9.57
C VAL A 82 -8.89 -8.49 -8.09
N LEU A 83 -7.78 -7.91 -7.69
CA LEU A 83 -7.51 -7.61 -6.28
C LEU A 83 -8.21 -6.31 -5.88
N LEU A 84 -8.86 -6.33 -4.73
CA LEU A 84 -9.46 -5.16 -4.11
C LEU A 84 -8.73 -4.82 -2.80
N PRO A 85 -8.71 -3.53 -2.40
CA PRO A 85 -8.19 -3.14 -1.10
C PRO A 85 -9.09 -3.59 0.06
N SER A 86 -10.33 -4.01 -0.22
CA SER A 86 -11.30 -4.50 0.77
C SER A 86 -12.37 -5.33 0.07
N LEU A 87 -12.88 -6.37 0.74
CA LEU A 87 -14.10 -7.09 0.35
C LEU A 87 -15.31 -6.66 1.18
N ARG A 88 -15.17 -5.73 2.10
CA ARG A 88 -16.28 -5.20 2.88
C ARG A 88 -17.31 -4.55 1.95
N GLN A 89 -18.52 -5.08 1.95
CA GLN A 89 -19.60 -4.58 1.09
C GLN A 89 -19.97 -3.12 1.42
N ASP A 90 -19.92 -2.74 2.69
CA ASP A 90 -20.19 -1.39 3.14
C ASP A 90 -19.20 -0.34 2.63
N LEU A 91 -17.99 -0.76 2.24
CA LEU A 91 -16.99 0.13 1.63
C LEU A 91 -17.00 0.09 0.10
N PHE A 92 -17.40 -1.03 -0.49
CA PHE A 92 -17.32 -1.28 -1.92
C PHE A 92 -18.66 -1.64 -2.59
N SER A 93 -19.80 -1.42 -1.92
CA SER A 93 -21.13 -1.71 -2.49
C SER A 93 -21.32 -1.16 -3.91
N PRO A 94 -20.84 0.06 -4.28
CA PRO A 94 -21.03 0.56 -5.63
C PRO A 94 -20.42 -0.33 -6.73
N LEU A 95 -19.33 -1.07 -6.43
CA LEU A 95 -18.75 -2.04 -7.37
C LEU A 95 -19.69 -3.21 -7.60
N TRP A 96 -20.22 -3.79 -6.51
CA TRP A 96 -21.13 -4.93 -6.58
C TRP A 96 -22.40 -4.56 -7.32
N ASP A 97 -22.99 -3.41 -6.97
CA ASP A 97 -24.20 -2.90 -7.60
C ASP A 97 -24.01 -2.59 -9.08
N ALA A 98 -22.87 -2.03 -9.45
CA ALA A 98 -22.57 -1.73 -10.83
C ALA A 98 -22.38 -3.02 -11.65
N CYS A 99 -21.64 -3.99 -11.16
CA CYS A 99 -21.47 -5.28 -11.82
C CYS A 99 -22.78 -6.04 -11.95
N ALA A 100 -23.62 -6.03 -10.90
CA ALA A 100 -24.93 -6.66 -10.93
C ALA A 100 -25.87 -6.04 -11.98
N ARG A 101 -25.85 -4.71 -12.14
CA ARG A 101 -26.61 -4.00 -13.19
C ARG A 101 -26.18 -4.44 -14.59
N GLU A 102 -24.92 -4.78 -14.78
CA GLU A 102 -24.38 -5.32 -16.03
C GLU A 102 -24.53 -6.84 -16.16
N GLY A 103 -25.18 -7.51 -15.19
CA GLY A 103 -25.48 -8.92 -15.23
C GLY A 103 -24.29 -9.85 -14.99
N PHE A 104 -23.33 -9.45 -14.15
CA PHE A 104 -22.24 -10.33 -13.74
C PHE A 104 -21.80 -10.08 -12.31
N ALA A 105 -21.14 -11.10 -11.72
CA ALA A 105 -20.42 -10.99 -10.47
C ALA A 105 -18.92 -10.89 -10.77
N PRO A 106 -18.20 -9.91 -10.21
CA PRO A 106 -16.76 -9.81 -10.40
C PRO A 106 -16.02 -10.92 -9.65
N ASN A 107 -14.95 -11.45 -10.23
CA ASN A 107 -14.05 -12.39 -9.57
C ASN A 107 -13.01 -11.60 -8.78
N VAL A 108 -13.28 -11.34 -7.52
CA VAL A 108 -12.48 -10.47 -6.68
C VAL A 108 -11.91 -11.18 -5.45
N GLU A 109 -10.76 -10.74 -5.04
CA GLU A 109 -10.06 -11.21 -3.83
C GLU A 109 -9.51 -10.02 -3.05
N ILE A 110 -9.34 -10.17 -1.75
CA ILE A 110 -8.60 -9.18 -0.96
C ILE A 110 -7.16 -9.16 -1.46
N GLY A 111 -6.73 -8.00 -1.92
CA GLY A 111 -5.32 -7.74 -2.15
C GLY A 111 -4.61 -7.73 -0.80
N PRO A 112 -3.52 -8.49 -0.63
CA PRO A 112 -2.58 -8.21 0.43
C PRO A 112 -2.15 -6.74 0.30
N SER A 113 -1.32 -6.21 1.18
CA SER A 113 -0.93 -4.78 1.13
C SER A 113 -0.71 -4.29 -0.31
N PHE A 114 -0.92 -3.01 -0.56
CA PHE A 114 -0.75 -2.41 -1.91
C PHE A 114 0.56 -2.85 -2.60
N TYR A 115 1.65 -2.98 -1.86
CA TYR A 115 2.95 -3.40 -2.41
C TYR A 115 2.95 -4.86 -2.87
N GLN A 116 2.29 -5.73 -2.14
CA GLN A 116 2.15 -7.13 -2.52
C GLN A 116 1.19 -7.27 -3.71
N ALA A 117 0.09 -6.53 -3.71
CA ALA A 117 -0.83 -6.47 -4.86
C ALA A 117 -0.09 -6.00 -6.12
N TYR A 118 0.73 -4.94 -5.99
CA TYR A 118 1.57 -4.45 -7.08
C TYR A 118 2.51 -5.54 -7.61
N TYR A 119 3.18 -6.29 -6.72
CA TYR A 119 4.05 -7.39 -7.10
C TYR A 119 3.29 -8.52 -7.83
N LEU A 120 2.11 -8.90 -7.31
CA LEU A 120 1.27 -9.94 -7.94
C LEU A 120 0.81 -9.54 -9.35
N VAL A 121 0.46 -8.26 -9.54
CA VAL A 121 0.14 -7.72 -10.87
C VAL A 121 1.37 -7.77 -11.78
N GLN A 122 2.53 -7.38 -11.28
CA GLN A 122 3.79 -7.39 -12.04
C GLN A 122 4.17 -8.78 -12.53
N GLU A 123 3.90 -9.81 -11.72
CA GLU A 123 4.10 -11.23 -12.08
C GLU A 123 2.94 -11.81 -12.93
N GLN A 124 2.05 -10.95 -13.42
CA GLN A 124 0.94 -11.32 -14.32
C GLN A 124 -0.10 -12.28 -13.72
N LEU A 125 -0.20 -12.34 -12.39
CA LEU A 125 -1.10 -13.25 -11.70
C LEU A 125 -2.54 -12.72 -11.60
N CYS A 126 -2.73 -11.40 -11.67
CA CYS A 126 -4.01 -10.73 -11.50
C CYS A 126 -3.95 -9.27 -11.99
N THR A 127 -5.08 -8.58 -11.92
CA THR A 127 -5.17 -7.12 -11.96
C THR A 127 -5.49 -6.58 -10.57
N CYS A 128 -5.36 -5.28 -10.35
CA CYS A 128 -5.70 -4.67 -9.06
C CYS A 128 -6.52 -3.40 -9.27
N LEU A 129 -7.65 -3.30 -8.57
CA LEU A 129 -8.41 -2.05 -8.50
C LEU A 129 -7.69 -1.06 -7.60
N THR A 130 -7.41 0.11 -8.11
CA THR A 130 -6.71 1.16 -7.38
C THR A 130 -7.16 2.53 -7.87
N ARG A 131 -6.72 3.59 -7.20
CA ARG A 131 -6.98 4.97 -7.64
C ARG A 131 -5.98 5.39 -8.70
N TYR A 132 -6.45 6.17 -9.65
CA TYR A 132 -5.59 6.77 -10.67
C TYR A 132 -4.70 7.83 -10.05
N GLU A 133 -3.38 7.70 -10.23
CA GLU A 133 -2.40 8.65 -9.72
C GLU A 133 -1.49 9.12 -10.86
N PRO A 134 -1.82 10.26 -11.49
CA PRO A 134 -1.07 10.76 -12.64
C PRO A 134 0.42 10.94 -12.30
N GLY A 135 1.29 10.30 -13.04
CA GLY A 135 2.74 10.44 -12.92
C GLY A 135 3.41 9.60 -11.84
N ALA A 136 2.67 8.98 -10.92
CA ALA A 136 3.26 8.17 -9.86
C ALA A 136 3.88 6.86 -10.37
N ARG A 137 3.43 6.36 -11.53
CA ARG A 137 3.79 5.03 -12.05
C ARG A 137 4.43 5.02 -13.43
N ARG A 138 4.73 6.19 -14.01
CA ARG A 138 5.35 6.27 -15.35
C ARG A 138 6.77 5.69 -15.45
N GLU A 139 7.42 5.46 -14.30
CA GLU A 139 8.76 4.88 -14.24
C GLU A 139 8.77 3.35 -14.13
N LEU A 140 7.60 2.71 -14.12
CA LEU A 140 7.47 1.28 -13.88
C LEU A 140 7.06 0.58 -15.19
N ASP A 141 8.03 0.23 -16.00
CA ASP A 141 7.88 -0.45 -17.29
C ASP A 141 7.07 -1.75 -17.29
N ARG A 142 6.65 -2.23 -16.12
CA ARG A 142 6.02 -3.54 -15.96
C ARG A 142 4.53 -3.51 -15.65
N VAL A 143 4.01 -2.38 -15.19
CA VAL A 143 2.58 -2.19 -14.88
C VAL A 143 2.09 -0.84 -15.38
N ARG A 144 0.79 -0.76 -15.65
CA ARG A 144 0.14 0.45 -16.13
C ARG A 144 -1.22 0.64 -15.50
N ASP A 145 -1.58 1.90 -15.26
CA ASP A 145 -2.92 2.30 -14.86
C ASP A 145 -3.81 2.42 -16.10
N VAL A 146 -4.97 1.76 -16.07
CA VAL A 146 -6.01 1.85 -17.10
C VAL A 146 -7.28 2.32 -16.40
N LEU A 147 -7.84 3.46 -16.80
CA LEU A 147 -9.04 4.01 -16.18
C LEU A 147 -10.20 3.03 -16.31
N LEU A 148 -10.94 2.84 -15.21
CA LEU A 148 -12.16 2.04 -15.20
C LEU A 148 -13.37 2.98 -15.26
N GLU A 149 -14.17 2.85 -16.32
CA GLU A 149 -15.39 3.64 -16.50
C GLU A 149 -16.55 3.03 -15.68
N ASP A 150 -17.60 3.80 -15.51
CA ASP A 150 -18.87 3.39 -14.90
C ASP A 150 -18.77 2.99 -13.41
N LEU A 151 -17.69 3.41 -12.74
CA LEU A 151 -17.50 3.24 -11.32
C LEU A 151 -17.28 4.61 -10.64
N PRO A 152 -17.82 4.83 -9.43
CA PRO A 152 -17.50 6.01 -8.64
C PRO A 152 -15.99 6.15 -8.40
N PRO A 153 -15.50 7.37 -8.12
CA PRO A 153 -14.11 7.56 -7.75
C PRO A 153 -13.72 6.70 -6.54
N LEU A 154 -12.52 6.17 -6.56
CA LEU A 154 -11.94 5.53 -5.40
C LEU A 154 -11.44 6.61 -4.44
N CYS A 155 -11.96 6.59 -3.23
CA CYS A 155 -11.72 7.60 -2.21
C CYS A 155 -10.67 7.13 -1.21
N VAL A 156 -9.92 8.07 -0.67
CA VAL A 156 -9.25 7.96 0.61
C VAL A 156 -10.09 8.73 1.62
N SER A 157 -10.61 8.04 2.60
CA SER A 157 -11.54 8.60 3.58
C SER A 157 -11.05 8.40 5.00
N MET A 158 -11.29 9.40 5.84
CA MET A 158 -11.21 9.23 7.28
C MET A 158 -12.54 8.67 7.77
N VAL A 159 -12.50 7.59 8.54
CA VAL A 159 -13.64 7.00 9.23
C VAL A 159 -13.45 7.10 10.73
N GLN A 160 -14.55 7.37 11.43
CA GLN A 160 -14.66 7.39 12.89
C GLN A 160 -16.04 6.90 13.29
N ARG A 161 -16.25 6.48 14.52
CA ARG A 161 -17.59 6.16 14.99
C ARG A 161 -18.46 7.42 15.04
N ARG A 162 -19.74 7.27 14.68
CA ARG A 162 -20.71 8.40 14.70
C ARG A 162 -20.97 8.94 16.10
N ASP A 163 -20.88 8.08 17.11
CA ASP A 163 -21.06 8.42 18.52
C ASP A 163 -19.80 8.93 19.21
N HIS A 164 -18.66 8.91 18.51
CA HIS A 164 -17.38 9.39 19.04
C HIS A 164 -17.07 10.80 18.53
N ASN A 165 -17.55 11.81 19.24
CA ASN A 165 -17.24 13.20 18.97
C ASN A 165 -16.06 13.65 19.83
N SER A 166 -14.97 14.05 19.18
CA SER A 166 -13.77 14.52 19.85
C SER A 166 -13.19 15.72 19.10
N ALA A 167 -12.93 16.81 19.83
CA ALA A 167 -12.27 17.98 19.26
C ALA A 167 -10.90 17.64 18.63
N TYR A 168 -10.21 16.63 19.15
CA TYR A 168 -8.94 16.17 18.59
C TYR A 168 -9.12 15.51 17.23
N LEU A 169 -10.22 14.77 17.03
CA LEU A 169 -10.56 14.18 15.75
C LEU A 169 -10.95 15.25 14.73
N ASP A 170 -11.59 16.32 15.16
CA ASP A 170 -11.91 17.46 14.29
C ASP A 170 -10.64 18.17 13.82
N LEU A 171 -9.68 18.39 14.71
CA LEU A 171 -8.37 18.94 14.37
C LEU A 171 -7.60 18.02 13.41
N LEU A 172 -7.59 16.72 13.69
CA LEU A 172 -6.95 15.73 12.80
C LEU A 172 -7.60 15.72 11.42
N ARG A 173 -8.93 15.75 11.36
CA ARG A 173 -9.70 15.79 10.11
C ARG A 173 -9.35 17.02 9.29
N GLY A 174 -9.35 18.20 9.91
CA GLY A 174 -8.97 19.45 9.25
C GLY A 174 -7.57 19.38 8.67
N TYR A 175 -6.61 18.92 9.45
CA TYR A 175 -5.23 18.74 9.01
C TYR A 175 -5.10 17.74 7.85
N LEU A 176 -5.80 16.60 7.93
CA LEU A 176 -5.77 15.59 6.87
C LEU A 176 -6.42 16.09 5.57
N MET A 177 -7.50 16.87 5.65
CA MET A 177 -8.11 17.50 4.49
C MET A 177 -7.16 18.47 3.80
N GLU A 178 -6.38 19.24 4.56
CA GLU A 178 -5.37 20.15 4.01
C GLU A 178 -4.22 19.37 3.34
N VAL A 179 -3.67 18.36 4.02
CA VAL A 179 -2.49 17.65 3.55
C VAL A 179 -2.80 16.67 2.41
N ILE A 180 -3.91 15.95 2.50
CA ILE A 180 -4.30 14.93 1.52
C ILE A 180 -5.14 15.55 0.41
N GLY A 181 -6.10 16.38 0.73
CA GLY A 181 -6.97 17.08 -0.23
C GLY A 181 -6.21 18.13 -1.04
N GLY A 182 -5.33 18.90 -0.41
CA GLY A 182 -4.49 19.88 -1.08
C GLY A 182 -3.47 19.29 -2.05
N ALA A 183 -3.06 18.05 -1.85
CA ALA A 183 -2.16 17.34 -2.77
C ALA A 183 -2.79 17.07 -4.16
N ALA A 184 -4.12 17.09 -4.26
CA ALA A 184 -4.84 16.91 -5.53
C ALA A 184 -4.74 18.14 -6.46
N SER A 185 -4.42 19.30 -5.92
CA SER A 185 -4.34 20.58 -6.66
C SER A 185 -2.92 21.00 -7.02
N LEU A 186 -1.90 20.24 -6.62
CA LEU A 186 -0.53 20.54 -7.04
C LEU A 186 -0.33 20.10 -8.49
N PRO A 187 0.01 21.03 -9.40
CA PRO A 187 0.41 20.66 -10.76
C PRO A 187 1.61 19.72 -10.67
N PRO A 188 1.78 18.77 -11.61
CA PRO A 188 2.93 17.89 -11.61
C PRO A 188 4.19 18.75 -11.51
N ARG A 189 5.01 18.53 -10.48
CA ARG A 189 6.27 19.26 -10.30
C ARG A 189 7.12 19.02 -11.54
N ARG A 190 7.14 20.01 -12.44
CA ARG A 190 8.10 20.01 -13.55
C ARG A 190 9.50 20.09 -12.93
N GLY A 191 10.30 19.05 -13.16
CA GLY A 191 11.75 19.18 -13.05
C GLY A 191 12.47 18.50 -11.90
N ARG A 192 11.85 17.58 -11.16
CA ARG A 192 12.60 16.53 -10.46
C ARG A 192 11.86 15.21 -10.67
N PRO A 193 12.51 14.17 -11.20
CA PRO A 193 11.98 12.82 -11.06
C PRO A 193 11.76 12.62 -9.55
N ALA A 194 10.53 12.25 -9.14
CA ALA A 194 10.32 11.77 -7.80
C ALA A 194 11.34 10.64 -7.63
N LYS A 195 12.30 10.82 -6.71
CA LYS A 195 13.17 9.70 -6.35
C LYS A 195 12.22 8.59 -5.98
N PRO A 196 12.29 7.42 -6.64
CA PRO A 196 11.44 6.31 -6.26
C PRO A 196 11.66 6.10 -4.76
N PHE A 197 10.57 5.89 -4.01
CA PHE A 197 10.61 5.68 -2.57
C PHE A 197 11.50 4.48 -2.19
N TYR A 198 11.95 3.75 -3.19
CA TYR A 198 12.89 2.64 -3.14
C TYR A 198 13.88 2.75 -4.30
N ASN A 199 15.00 3.44 -4.09
CA ASN A 199 16.20 3.18 -4.87
C ASN A 199 16.72 1.80 -4.44
N PHE A 200 16.32 0.76 -5.14
CA PHE A 200 17.15 -0.44 -5.20
C PHE A 200 18.35 -0.07 -6.06
N PRO A 201 19.58 -0.08 -5.55
CA PRO A 201 20.73 0.12 -6.38
C PRO A 201 20.75 -0.98 -7.44
N VAL A 202 20.65 -0.57 -8.71
CA VAL A 202 21.00 -1.45 -9.82
C VAL A 202 22.47 -1.81 -9.58
N LEU A 203 22.75 -3.09 -9.39
CA LEU A 203 24.11 -3.59 -9.19
C LEU A 203 24.97 -3.18 -10.41
N SER A 204 25.75 -2.15 -10.25
CA SER A 204 26.79 -1.82 -11.21
C SER A 204 27.92 -2.84 -11.04
N SER A 205 28.34 -3.45 -12.14
CA SER A 205 29.37 -4.48 -12.21
C SER A 205 30.79 -3.91 -12.08
N ALA A 206 31.06 -3.11 -11.06
CA ALA A 206 32.42 -2.72 -10.72
C ALA A 206 32.97 -3.67 -9.66
N ALA A 207 34.03 -4.38 -9.99
CA ALA A 207 34.70 -5.36 -9.13
C ALA A 207 35.16 -4.72 -7.80
N PRO A 208 34.86 -5.35 -6.65
CA PRO A 208 35.24 -4.81 -5.36
C PRO A 208 36.72 -5.03 -5.06
N LYS A 209 37.37 -4.01 -4.51
CA LYS A 209 38.66 -4.12 -3.84
C LYS A 209 38.45 -4.68 -2.43
N ALA A 210 39.13 -5.78 -2.12
CA ALA A 210 39.15 -6.54 -0.86
C ALA A 210 37.83 -7.20 -0.46
N ALA A 211 37.88 -8.50 -0.10
CA ALA A 211 36.71 -9.26 0.31
C ALA A 211 36.12 -8.68 1.59
N PRO A 212 34.84 -8.23 1.59
CA PRO A 212 34.21 -7.73 2.80
C PRO A 212 33.98 -8.88 3.77
N GLN A 213 34.11 -8.63 5.07
CA GLN A 213 33.77 -9.57 6.14
C GLN A 213 32.25 -9.90 6.19
N HIS A 214 31.44 -9.17 5.45
CA HIS A 214 29.99 -9.31 5.37
C HIS A 214 29.55 -9.45 3.92
N PRO A 215 28.40 -10.10 3.65
CA PRO A 215 27.84 -10.16 2.31
C PRO A 215 27.49 -8.75 1.81
N ALA A 216 27.23 -8.59 0.51
CA ALA A 216 26.79 -7.30 -0.03
C ALA A 216 25.49 -6.82 0.65
N PRO A 217 25.31 -5.50 0.85
CA PRO A 217 24.08 -4.94 1.43
C PRO A 217 22.84 -5.44 0.68
N GLY A 218 21.81 -5.87 1.42
CA GLY A 218 20.59 -6.42 0.85
C GLY A 218 20.69 -7.85 0.33
N THR A 219 21.76 -8.57 0.62
CA THR A 219 21.85 -10.00 0.32
C THR A 219 20.70 -10.76 0.95
N GLN A 220 20.05 -11.60 0.14
CA GLN A 220 18.93 -12.42 0.58
C GLN A 220 19.44 -13.55 1.49
N LEU A 221 18.75 -13.72 2.62
CA LEU A 221 19.01 -14.86 3.52
C LEU A 221 18.27 -16.11 3.03
N PRO A 222 18.87 -17.31 3.20
CA PRO A 222 18.38 -18.55 2.59
C PRO A 222 17.24 -19.20 3.39
N PHE A 223 16.11 -18.51 3.54
CA PHE A 223 14.90 -19.10 4.10
C PHE A 223 14.18 -19.95 3.05
N ALA A 224 13.78 -21.16 3.43
CA ALA A 224 13.06 -22.07 2.55
C ALA A 224 11.57 -21.71 2.41
N GLY A 225 10.97 -21.19 3.49
CA GLY A 225 9.54 -20.81 3.53
C GLY A 225 9.23 -19.49 2.85
N GLY A 226 10.21 -18.77 2.31
CA GLY A 226 9.94 -17.51 1.64
C GLY A 226 11.15 -16.79 1.09
N ASN A 227 10.92 -16.11 0.00
CA ASN A 227 11.91 -15.27 -0.65
C ASN A 227 11.86 -13.84 -0.08
N ASN A 228 12.95 -13.10 -0.20
CA ASN A 228 13.05 -11.69 0.14
C ASN A 228 13.27 -11.35 1.63
N PHE A 229 13.76 -12.27 2.44
CA PHE A 229 14.30 -11.94 3.76
C PHE A 229 15.75 -11.47 3.60
N ARG A 230 16.05 -10.23 3.97
CA ARG A 230 17.33 -9.56 3.71
C ARG A 230 17.82 -8.81 4.92
N GLU A 231 19.12 -8.82 5.12
CA GLU A 231 19.76 -7.91 6.04
C GLU A 231 19.96 -6.53 5.40
N LEU A 232 19.69 -5.46 6.16
CA LEU A 232 19.86 -4.09 5.71
C LEU A 232 21.17 -3.45 6.20
N GLY A 233 22.08 -4.22 6.77
CA GLY A 233 23.42 -3.78 7.13
C GLY A 233 24.24 -3.33 5.92
N GLY A 234 25.15 -2.38 6.11
CA GLY A 234 26.05 -1.88 5.09
C GLY A 234 25.46 -0.88 4.10
N TYR A 235 24.14 -0.62 4.10
CA TYR A 235 23.57 0.45 3.29
C TYR A 235 24.05 1.82 3.79
N GLU A 236 24.42 2.67 2.84
CA GLU A 236 24.82 4.04 3.13
C GLU A 236 23.62 4.88 3.58
N ALA A 237 23.80 5.61 4.67
CA ALA A 237 22.90 6.60 5.21
C ALA A 237 23.46 8.00 5.00
N ASP A 238 22.75 9.04 5.42
CA ASP A 238 23.21 10.41 5.31
C ASP A 238 24.57 10.62 6.02
N GLU A 239 25.37 11.56 5.53
CA GLU A 239 26.68 11.94 6.08
C GLU A 239 27.76 10.83 6.04
N GLY A 240 27.69 9.91 5.07
CA GLY A 240 28.66 8.82 4.94
C GLY A 240 28.59 7.74 6.02
N LYS A 241 27.51 7.73 6.81
CA LYS A 241 27.23 6.70 7.79
C LYS A 241 26.65 5.46 7.09
N HIS A 242 26.79 4.30 7.72
CA HIS A 242 26.23 3.05 7.20
C HIS A 242 25.35 2.39 8.26
N VAL A 243 24.33 1.67 7.81
CA VAL A 243 23.51 0.82 8.70
C VAL A 243 24.41 -0.28 9.27
N LYS A 244 24.38 -0.44 10.60
CA LYS A 244 25.16 -1.50 11.24
C LYS A 244 24.63 -2.88 10.86
N TRP A 245 25.55 -3.79 10.59
CA TRP A 245 25.24 -5.20 10.31
C TRP A 245 24.58 -5.88 11.51
N GLY A 246 23.68 -6.83 11.26
CA GLY A 246 23.00 -7.60 12.30
C GLY A 246 21.96 -6.83 13.11
N GLN A 247 21.52 -5.66 12.67
CA GLN A 247 20.61 -4.80 13.43
C GLN A 247 19.23 -4.70 12.82
N ILE A 248 19.14 -4.63 11.50
CA ILE A 248 17.88 -4.39 10.78
C ILE A 248 17.75 -5.43 9.67
N TYR A 249 16.61 -6.10 9.67
CA TYR A 249 16.26 -7.07 8.64
C TYR A 249 14.90 -6.69 8.03
N ARG A 250 14.74 -6.96 6.76
CA ARG A 250 13.48 -6.85 6.05
C ARG A 250 13.11 -8.23 5.51
N GLY A 251 11.86 -8.63 5.68
CA GLY A 251 11.43 -9.95 5.23
C GLY A 251 9.95 -10.05 4.96
N ILE A 252 9.53 -11.26 4.71
CA ILE A 252 8.14 -11.70 4.67
C ILE A 252 7.61 -11.87 6.10
N PRO A 253 6.28 -11.96 6.29
CA PRO A 253 5.71 -12.31 7.57
C PRO A 253 6.31 -13.59 8.14
N THR A 254 6.80 -13.52 9.37
CA THR A 254 7.49 -14.67 10.02
C THR A 254 6.59 -15.89 10.21
N GLY A 255 5.26 -15.71 10.20
CA GLY A 255 4.30 -16.82 10.21
C GLY A 255 4.38 -17.74 8.98
N LEU A 256 5.01 -17.32 7.89
CA LEU A 256 5.27 -18.15 6.71
C LEU A 256 6.54 -18.99 6.85
N LEU A 257 7.40 -18.70 7.83
CA LEU A 257 8.63 -19.43 8.12
C LEU A 257 8.33 -20.61 9.07
N THR A 258 7.56 -21.59 8.59
CA THR A 258 7.07 -22.70 9.42
C THR A 258 8.04 -23.88 9.51
N GLY A 259 9.02 -23.97 8.61
CA GLY A 259 10.03 -25.03 8.57
C GLY A 259 10.98 -24.98 9.77
N ALA A 260 11.41 -26.16 10.26
CA ALA A 260 12.37 -26.25 11.37
C ALA A 260 13.72 -25.56 11.05
N ALA A 261 14.18 -25.65 9.80
CA ALA A 261 15.38 -24.97 9.32
C ALA A 261 15.21 -23.45 9.34
N ASP A 262 14.07 -22.95 8.88
CA ASP A 262 13.77 -21.52 8.86
C ASP A 262 13.68 -20.94 10.28
N ARG A 263 13.04 -21.64 11.21
CA ARG A 263 12.98 -21.25 12.63
C ARG A 263 14.38 -21.17 13.25
N LYS A 264 15.21 -22.19 13.01
CA LYS A 264 16.58 -22.19 13.50
C LYS A 264 17.41 -21.05 12.94
N LEU A 265 17.23 -20.72 11.65
CA LEU A 265 17.88 -19.59 11.02
C LEU A 265 17.38 -18.27 11.60
N LEU A 266 16.05 -18.10 11.79
CA LEU A 266 15.45 -16.93 12.39
C LEU A 266 15.96 -16.68 13.81
N ASP A 267 16.01 -17.73 14.63
CA ASP A 267 16.54 -17.67 16.01
C ASP A 267 18.02 -17.25 16.04
N SER A 268 18.81 -17.72 15.04
CA SER A 268 20.23 -17.36 14.94
C SER A 268 20.48 -15.88 14.61
N LEU A 269 19.50 -15.18 14.08
CA LEU A 269 19.59 -13.73 13.80
C LEU A 269 19.48 -12.87 15.06
N GLY A 270 19.06 -13.44 16.19
CA GLY A 270 18.95 -12.72 17.47
C GLY A 270 17.98 -11.54 17.45
N LEU A 271 16.91 -11.63 16.66
CA LEU A 271 15.93 -10.55 16.52
C LEU A 271 15.24 -10.25 17.85
N ARG A 272 15.21 -8.97 18.24
CA ARG A 272 14.57 -8.51 19.49
C ARG A 272 13.19 -7.92 19.26
N LEU A 273 12.90 -7.51 18.05
CA LEU A 273 11.62 -6.89 17.66
C LEU A 273 11.28 -7.32 16.22
N ILE A 274 10.07 -7.79 16.04
CA ILE A 274 9.46 -8.08 14.73
C ILE A 274 8.25 -7.16 14.59
N LEU A 275 8.22 -6.37 13.51
CA LEU A 275 7.17 -5.40 13.20
C LEU A 275 6.31 -5.91 12.04
#